data_9884a2d05436d649142209b4a48639b6
#
_entry.id   9884a2d05436d649142209b4a48639b6
#
_cell.length_a   1.000
_cell.length_b   1.000
_cell.length_c   1.000
_cell.angle_alpha   90.00
_cell.angle_beta   90.00
_cell.angle_gamma   90.00
#
_symmetry.space_group_name_H-M   'P 1'
#
loop_
_entity.id
_entity.type
_entity.pdbx_description
1 polymer ?
#
loop_
_entity_poly.entity_id
_entity_poly.type
_entity_poly.pdbx_seq_one_letter_code
_entity_poly.pdbx_strand_id
1 'polypeptide(L)'
;MIAHLLLLAFSAATAPFSDQEGAITGVVANASAGRTPVSGATVVLRLQRDSGLVPLQETTTDAQGRFLFRHLSVGRDHQYLPGANRDGVHYPGPRVELSARQPQARVDVPVYDSVTNPSPLVVRRHEIIIRPGPNALSVSESMTIDNPSMKTYVGRPAKEGDEPITLALSIPPDFERTTFDNEFFGRRFALAGGKVATSIPWTPGQKQLAFTYLIPNGRSRGRWERTLDLPSSHVRVRVETATPEKVSCSLPKTSSASGRDVIFESAGEVLPAGHTICVTLGAGSVPLAVYARWLAIAVLAVLMTGTSLWVLRRRLRAKRGAFNGKTSEVLKTSEVSRTARAPGRRRRRAA
;
A
#
# COMPACT_ATOMS: atom_id res chain seq x y z
N MET A 1 50.63 -71.30 -29.27
CA MET A 1 50.60 -70.39 -28.12
C MET A 1 49.38 -69.46 -28.26
N ILE A 2 48.32 -69.77 -27.54
CA ILE A 2 47.02 -69.04 -27.60
C ILE A 2 46.87 -68.33 -26.25
N ALA A 3 46.94 -67.00 -26.26
CA ALA A 3 46.77 -66.16 -25.07
C ALA A 3 45.25 -65.91 -24.81
N HIS A 4 44.77 -66.35 -23.69
CA HIS A 4 43.38 -66.06 -23.20
C HIS A 4 43.37 -64.73 -22.50
N LEU A 5 42.60 -63.79 -23.06
CA LEU A 5 42.34 -62.50 -22.46
C LEU A 5 41.07 -62.63 -21.57
N LEU A 6 41.30 -62.57 -20.26
CA LEU A 6 40.15 -62.52 -19.27
C LEU A 6 39.61 -61.12 -19.19
N LEU A 7 38.38 -60.93 -19.65
CA LEU A 7 37.62 -59.69 -19.48
C LEU A 7 36.90 -59.74 -18.10
N LEU A 8 37.43 -59.00 -17.13
CA LEU A 8 36.71 -58.72 -15.83
C LEU A 8 35.63 -57.70 -16.03
N ALA A 9 34.39 -58.16 -16.06
CA ALA A 9 33.26 -57.29 -16.03
C ALA A 9 33.03 -56.72 -14.58
N PHE A 10 33.33 -55.43 -14.37
CA PHE A 10 32.95 -54.73 -13.14
C PHE A 10 31.44 -54.43 -13.21
N SER A 11 30.65 -55.22 -12.50
CA SER A 11 29.24 -54.90 -12.22
C SER A 11 29.22 -53.80 -11.16
N ALA A 12 28.98 -52.57 -11.56
CA ALA A 12 28.66 -51.50 -10.65
C ALA A 12 27.27 -51.78 -10.07
N ALA A 13 27.25 -52.33 -8.87
CA ALA A 13 26.03 -52.42 -8.07
C ALA A 13 25.57 -50.97 -7.75
N THR A 14 24.58 -50.48 -8.48
CA THR A 14 23.80 -49.30 -8.05
C THR A 14 23.09 -49.68 -6.76
N ALA A 15 23.63 -49.21 -5.63
CA ALA A 15 22.91 -49.28 -4.35
C ALA A 15 21.52 -48.64 -4.55
N PRO A 16 20.44 -49.30 -4.11
CA PRO A 16 19.13 -48.68 -4.15
C PRO A 16 19.22 -47.41 -3.32
N PHE A 17 18.84 -46.26 -3.90
CA PHE A 17 18.49 -45.06 -3.13
C PHE A 17 17.37 -45.52 -2.23
N SER A 18 17.65 -45.77 -0.95
CA SER A 18 16.61 -45.91 0.06
C SER A 18 15.99 -44.49 0.18
N ASP A 19 14.78 -44.35 -0.32
CA ASP A 19 13.94 -43.18 -0.01
C ASP A 19 13.77 -43.17 1.52
N GLN A 20 14.69 -42.46 2.17
CA GLN A 20 14.64 -42.32 3.62
C GLN A 20 13.46 -41.44 3.94
N GLU A 21 12.36 -42.07 4.40
CA GLU A 21 11.12 -41.40 4.74
C GLU A 21 11.32 -40.52 5.99
N GLY A 22 10.93 -39.27 5.84
CA GLY A 22 10.96 -38.31 6.92
C GLY A 22 9.72 -38.37 7.82
N ALA A 23 9.87 -37.92 9.06
CA ALA A 23 8.76 -37.76 9.99
C ALA A 23 8.88 -36.47 10.82
N ILE A 24 7.74 -35.86 11.10
CA ILE A 24 7.62 -34.72 12.02
C ILE A 24 6.67 -35.09 13.15
N THR A 25 7.17 -34.99 14.38
CA THR A 25 6.39 -35.18 15.60
C THR A 25 6.30 -33.89 16.39
N GLY A 26 5.32 -33.78 17.28
CA GLY A 26 5.24 -32.61 18.14
C GLY A 26 4.10 -32.67 19.13
N VAL A 27 3.97 -31.59 19.87
CA VAL A 27 2.88 -31.40 20.84
C VAL A 27 2.21 -30.06 20.58
N VAL A 28 0.88 -30.06 20.55
CA VAL A 28 0.09 -28.84 20.62
C VAL A 28 -0.22 -28.55 22.09
N ALA A 29 0.22 -27.38 22.57
CA ALA A 29 0.06 -26.99 23.97
C ALA A 29 -0.57 -25.59 24.09
N ASN A 30 -1.53 -25.46 25.01
CA ASN A 30 -2.14 -24.16 25.32
C ASN A 30 -1.20 -23.33 26.18
N ALA A 31 -0.57 -22.34 25.60
CA ALA A 31 0.37 -21.44 26.25
C ALA A 31 -0.34 -20.43 27.19
N SER A 32 -1.62 -20.16 27.01
CA SER A 32 -2.41 -19.32 27.95
C SER A 32 -2.65 -20.01 29.29
N ALA A 33 -2.60 -21.33 29.33
CA ALA A 33 -2.93 -22.15 30.50
C ALA A 33 -1.72 -23.02 30.93
N GLY A 34 -0.55 -22.43 31.11
CA GLY A 34 0.63 -23.14 31.64
C GLY A 34 1.16 -24.26 30.72
N ARG A 35 0.95 -24.16 29.40
CA ARG A 35 1.36 -25.15 28.38
C ARG A 35 0.68 -26.51 28.53
N THR A 36 -0.60 -26.52 28.92
CA THR A 36 -1.39 -27.74 28.97
C THR A 36 -1.56 -28.37 27.60
N PRO A 37 -1.43 -29.72 27.46
CA PRO A 37 -1.68 -30.40 26.18
C PRO A 37 -3.08 -30.14 25.65
N VAL A 38 -3.23 -29.99 24.34
CA VAL A 38 -4.52 -29.79 23.68
C VAL A 38 -4.86 -31.05 22.87
N SER A 39 -5.86 -31.80 23.32
CA SER A 39 -6.39 -32.98 22.65
C SER A 39 -7.37 -32.60 21.54
N GLY A 40 -7.41 -33.39 20.45
CA GLY A 40 -8.35 -33.23 19.36
C GLY A 40 -8.12 -31.98 18.49
N ALA A 41 -6.98 -31.29 18.64
CA ALA A 41 -6.65 -30.15 17.78
C ALA A 41 -6.29 -30.64 16.38
N THR A 42 -6.83 -29.99 15.35
CA THR A 42 -6.44 -30.23 13.96
C THR A 42 -5.08 -29.64 13.69
N VAL A 43 -4.12 -30.44 13.22
CA VAL A 43 -2.78 -30.01 12.82
C VAL A 43 -2.63 -30.19 11.32
N VAL A 44 -2.28 -29.12 10.63
CA VAL A 44 -2.06 -29.10 9.17
C VAL A 44 -0.59 -28.93 8.89
N LEU A 45 -0.01 -29.84 8.11
CA LEU A 45 1.33 -29.71 7.58
C LEU A 45 1.27 -29.03 6.21
N ARG A 46 1.97 -27.91 6.05
CA ARG A 46 2.12 -27.21 4.78
C ARG A 46 3.54 -27.35 4.27
N LEU A 47 3.67 -27.37 2.95
CA LEU A 47 4.94 -27.36 2.25
C LEU A 47 5.14 -26.02 1.57
N GLN A 48 6.31 -25.41 1.76
CA GLN A 48 6.71 -24.21 1.01
C GLN A 48 7.03 -24.60 -0.43
N ARG A 49 6.38 -23.97 -1.39
CA ARG A 49 6.63 -24.05 -2.83
C ARG A 49 6.86 -22.65 -3.37
N ASP A 50 7.35 -22.55 -4.61
CA ASP A 50 7.49 -21.24 -5.29
C ASP A 50 6.17 -20.49 -5.40
N SER A 51 5.05 -21.23 -5.53
CA SER A 51 3.68 -20.70 -5.56
C SER A 51 3.11 -20.32 -4.18
N GLY A 52 3.85 -20.53 -3.09
CA GLY A 52 3.43 -20.28 -1.72
C GLY A 52 3.29 -21.55 -0.87
N LEU A 53 2.51 -21.45 0.21
CA LEU A 53 2.27 -22.54 1.15
C LEU A 53 1.13 -23.45 0.69
N VAL A 54 1.42 -24.73 0.45
CA VAL A 54 0.47 -25.74 -0.01
C VAL A 54 0.18 -26.73 1.12
N PRO A 55 -1.09 -27.03 1.47
CA PRO A 55 -1.43 -28.10 2.41
C PRO A 55 -0.94 -29.45 1.88
N LEU A 56 -0.27 -30.24 2.74
CA LEU A 56 0.28 -31.54 2.37
C LEU A 56 -0.41 -32.70 3.11
N GLN A 57 -0.52 -32.60 4.44
CA GLN A 57 -1.14 -33.58 5.31
C GLN A 57 -1.90 -32.89 6.44
N GLU A 58 -2.88 -33.60 7.01
CA GLU A 58 -3.64 -33.19 8.17
C GLU A 58 -3.76 -34.34 9.15
N THR A 59 -3.71 -34.04 10.46
CA THR A 59 -3.87 -34.99 11.53
C THR A 59 -4.56 -34.33 12.73
N THR A 60 -4.96 -35.10 13.70
CA THR A 60 -5.49 -34.62 14.98
C THR A 60 -4.58 -35.01 16.13
N THR A 61 -4.53 -34.21 17.18
CA THR A 61 -3.73 -34.51 18.36
C THR A 61 -4.40 -35.58 19.25
N ASP A 62 -3.58 -36.44 19.89
CA ASP A 62 -4.01 -37.40 20.88
C ASP A 62 -4.37 -36.76 22.24
N ALA A 63 -4.73 -37.59 23.25
CA ALA A 63 -5.06 -37.11 24.60
C ALA A 63 -3.92 -36.37 25.31
N GLN A 64 -2.67 -36.56 24.89
CA GLN A 64 -1.47 -35.88 25.38
C GLN A 64 -1.07 -34.72 24.48
N GLY A 65 -1.92 -34.32 23.52
CA GLY A 65 -1.65 -33.23 22.59
C GLY A 65 -0.62 -33.57 21.52
N ARG A 66 -0.23 -34.82 21.33
CA ARG A 66 0.80 -35.25 20.41
C ARG A 66 0.23 -35.38 19.00
N PHE A 67 1.05 -35.03 17.99
CA PHE A 67 0.76 -35.29 16.59
C PHE A 67 1.95 -35.92 15.89
N LEU A 68 1.68 -36.57 14.74
CA LEU A 68 2.70 -37.23 13.93
C LEU A 68 2.33 -37.12 12.45
N PHE A 69 3.30 -36.69 11.65
CA PHE A 69 3.30 -36.77 10.20
C PHE A 69 4.39 -37.75 9.75
N ARG A 70 4.06 -38.66 8.84
CA ARG A 70 4.95 -39.68 8.30
C ARG A 70 5.05 -39.61 6.78
N HIS A 71 5.96 -40.40 6.21
CA HIS A 71 6.14 -40.53 4.77
C HIS A 71 6.45 -39.17 4.11
N LEU A 72 7.30 -38.37 4.76
CA LEU A 72 7.71 -37.08 4.26
C LEU A 72 8.99 -37.18 3.45
N SER A 73 9.06 -36.48 2.33
CA SER A 73 10.28 -36.39 1.53
C SER A 73 11.39 -35.68 2.31
N VAL A 74 12.61 -36.16 2.20
CA VAL A 74 13.78 -35.52 2.78
C VAL A 74 14.57 -34.78 1.69
N GLY A 75 15.11 -33.62 2.00
CA GLY A 75 15.89 -32.81 1.06
C GLY A 75 15.83 -31.32 1.37
N ARG A 76 16.79 -30.56 0.84
CA ARG A 76 16.91 -29.11 1.09
C ARG A 76 15.75 -28.29 0.50
N ASP A 77 15.05 -28.84 -0.50
CA ASP A 77 13.97 -28.15 -1.20
C ASP A 77 12.61 -28.35 -0.52
N HIS A 78 12.58 -29.06 0.61
CA HIS A 78 11.36 -29.37 1.35
C HIS A 78 11.35 -28.64 2.69
N GLN A 79 10.73 -27.44 2.71
CA GLN A 79 10.48 -26.71 3.94
C GLN A 79 9.05 -26.96 4.40
N TYR A 80 8.91 -27.63 5.54
CA TYR A 80 7.65 -27.98 6.15
C TYR A 80 7.22 -26.94 7.20
N LEU A 81 5.94 -26.60 7.23
CA LEU A 81 5.35 -25.72 8.22
C LEU A 81 4.15 -26.42 8.85
N PRO A 82 4.35 -27.11 10.00
CA PRO A 82 3.23 -27.59 10.79
C PRO A 82 2.50 -26.41 11.43
N GLY A 83 1.20 -26.52 11.60
CA GLY A 83 0.42 -25.50 12.29
C GLY A 83 -0.87 -26.10 12.84
N ALA A 84 -1.31 -25.64 14.01
CA ALA A 84 -2.51 -26.12 14.68
C ALA A 84 -3.66 -25.13 14.52
N ASN A 85 -4.88 -25.65 14.39
CA ASN A 85 -6.10 -24.86 14.40
C ASN A 85 -6.81 -25.04 15.76
N ARG A 86 -7.19 -23.91 16.37
CA ARG A 86 -7.97 -23.87 17.59
C ARG A 86 -8.91 -22.67 17.60
N ASP A 87 -10.16 -22.87 17.90
CA ASP A 87 -11.19 -21.82 18.00
C ASP A 87 -11.24 -20.91 16.76
N GLY A 88 -11.09 -21.50 15.56
CA GLY A 88 -11.07 -20.77 14.29
C GLY A 88 -9.76 -20.02 13.99
N VAL A 89 -8.77 -20.08 14.86
CA VAL A 89 -7.46 -19.45 14.69
C VAL A 89 -6.43 -20.49 14.26
N HIS A 90 -5.64 -20.14 13.22
CA HIS A 90 -4.49 -20.93 12.81
C HIS A 90 -3.22 -20.45 13.50
N TYR A 91 -2.54 -21.35 14.19
CA TYR A 91 -1.28 -21.11 14.90
C TYR A 91 -0.14 -21.79 14.13
N PRO A 92 0.71 -21.05 13.41
CA PRO A 92 1.83 -21.62 12.72
C PRO A 92 2.92 -22.06 13.70
N GLY A 93 3.46 -23.25 13.48
CA GLY A 93 4.69 -23.71 14.12
C GLY A 93 5.94 -23.21 13.40
N PRO A 94 7.13 -23.50 13.92
CA PRO A 94 8.39 -23.17 13.26
C PRO A 94 8.57 -23.96 11.96
N ARG A 95 9.40 -23.42 11.06
CA ARG A 95 9.81 -24.12 9.85
C ARG A 95 10.69 -25.30 10.17
N VAL A 96 10.52 -26.39 9.44
CA VAL A 96 11.27 -27.63 9.59
C VAL A 96 11.84 -28.05 8.25
N GLU A 97 13.12 -28.38 8.24
CA GLU A 97 13.80 -29.01 7.12
C GLU A 97 14.20 -30.42 7.51
N LEU A 98 13.87 -31.40 6.67
CA LEU A 98 14.27 -32.78 6.87
C LEU A 98 15.40 -33.12 5.89
N SER A 99 16.44 -33.77 6.39
CA SER A 99 17.56 -34.20 5.58
C SER A 99 17.86 -35.69 5.74
N ALA A 100 18.58 -36.28 4.84
CA ALA A 100 19.02 -37.69 4.95
C ALA A 100 19.80 -37.97 6.24
N ARG A 101 20.49 -36.95 6.81
CA ARG A 101 21.19 -37.09 8.10
C ARG A 101 20.26 -36.88 9.31
N GLN A 102 19.19 -36.16 9.13
CA GLN A 102 18.17 -35.83 10.15
C GLN A 102 16.78 -35.99 9.54
N PRO A 103 16.30 -37.23 9.36
CA PRO A 103 15.00 -37.48 8.73
C PRO A 103 13.84 -37.27 9.69
N GLN A 104 14.09 -37.07 10.98
CA GLN A 104 13.08 -36.85 12.00
C GLN A 104 13.26 -35.48 12.66
N ALA A 105 12.15 -34.79 12.89
CA ALA A 105 12.12 -33.54 13.64
C ALA A 105 11.01 -33.55 14.67
N ARG A 106 11.23 -32.81 15.78
CA ARG A 106 10.22 -32.55 16.79
C ARG A 106 9.91 -31.06 16.85
N VAL A 107 8.62 -30.73 16.85
CA VAL A 107 8.14 -29.36 16.80
C VAL A 107 6.94 -29.19 17.71
N ASP A 108 7.03 -28.31 18.68
CA ASP A 108 5.90 -27.94 19.53
C ASP A 108 5.18 -26.73 18.92
N VAL A 109 3.84 -26.79 18.86
CA VAL A 109 3.01 -25.71 18.34
C VAL A 109 2.22 -25.10 19.50
N PRO A 110 2.56 -23.88 19.93
CA PRO A 110 1.79 -23.18 20.95
C PRO A 110 0.48 -22.66 20.36
N VAL A 111 -0.61 -22.90 21.07
CA VAL A 111 -1.93 -22.30 20.83
C VAL A 111 -2.34 -21.47 22.03
N TYR A 112 -3.31 -20.58 21.87
CA TYR A 112 -3.72 -19.68 22.92
C TYR A 112 -5.24 -19.64 23.02
N ASP A 113 -5.76 -19.33 24.20
CA ASP A 113 -7.16 -19.01 24.38
C ASP A 113 -7.51 -17.71 23.68
N SER A 114 -8.73 -17.59 23.19
CA SER A 114 -9.19 -16.42 22.47
C SER A 114 -9.82 -15.38 23.41
N VAL A 115 -9.69 -14.10 23.07
CA VAL A 115 -10.35 -12.98 23.73
C VAL A 115 -10.91 -12.01 22.68
N THR A 116 -12.12 -11.54 22.92
CA THR A 116 -12.86 -10.67 22.00
C THR A 116 -12.90 -9.20 22.46
N ASN A 117 -12.82 -8.93 23.76
CA ASN A 117 -12.94 -7.59 24.34
C ASN A 117 -12.46 -7.54 25.79
N PRO A 118 -11.83 -6.44 26.30
CA PRO A 118 -11.34 -5.31 25.49
C PRO A 118 -10.14 -5.67 24.63
N SER A 119 -9.82 -4.82 23.65
CA SER A 119 -8.58 -5.00 22.86
C SER A 119 -7.35 -4.81 23.74
N PRO A 120 -6.45 -5.81 23.79
CA PRO A 120 -5.20 -5.68 24.55
C PRO A 120 -4.10 -4.98 23.78
N LEU A 121 -4.34 -4.62 22.52
CA LEU A 121 -3.31 -4.14 21.60
C LEU A 121 -2.77 -2.77 22.02
N VAL A 122 -1.44 -2.63 21.95
CA VAL A 122 -0.72 -1.38 22.19
C VAL A 122 0.33 -1.19 21.10
N VAL A 123 0.60 0.06 20.73
CA VAL A 123 1.69 0.38 19.82
C VAL A 123 2.94 0.68 20.64
N ARG A 124 3.98 -0.15 20.53
CA ARG A 124 5.26 0.06 21.20
C ARG A 124 6.08 1.14 20.54
N ARG A 125 6.06 1.16 19.19
CA ARG A 125 6.75 2.15 18.37
C ARG A 125 5.89 2.53 17.20
N HIS A 126 5.73 3.83 16.95
CA HIS A 126 5.06 4.39 15.80
C HIS A 126 6.00 5.41 15.16
N GLU A 127 6.51 5.08 13.99
CA GLU A 127 7.34 5.98 13.19
C GLU A 127 6.53 6.50 12.01
N ILE A 128 6.52 7.81 11.86
CA ILE A 128 5.79 8.53 10.82
C ILE A 128 6.79 9.38 10.06
N ILE A 129 6.90 9.17 8.74
CA ILE A 129 7.78 9.94 7.87
C ILE A 129 6.92 10.71 6.89
N ILE A 130 7.03 12.03 6.93
CA ILE A 130 6.27 12.95 6.07
C ILE A 130 7.21 13.56 5.06
N ARG A 131 6.89 13.40 3.77
CA ARG A 131 7.65 13.96 2.63
C ARG A 131 6.76 14.86 1.81
N PRO A 132 6.88 16.19 1.94
CA PRO A 132 6.19 17.13 1.08
C PRO A 132 6.72 17.02 -0.35
N GLY A 133 5.84 16.72 -1.30
CA GLY A 133 6.13 16.68 -2.73
C GLY A 133 5.47 17.84 -3.48
N PRO A 134 5.75 18.00 -4.79
CA PRO A 134 5.18 19.08 -5.61
C PRO A 134 3.66 18.96 -5.78
N ASN A 135 3.12 17.75 -5.82
CA ASN A 135 1.71 17.50 -6.09
C ASN A 135 0.97 16.85 -4.91
N ALA A 136 1.68 16.14 -4.06
CA ALA A 136 1.10 15.43 -2.94
C ALA A 136 2.09 15.33 -1.77
N LEU A 137 1.53 15.18 -0.58
CA LEU A 137 2.22 14.81 0.63
C LEU A 137 2.29 13.28 0.69
N SER A 138 3.50 12.73 0.74
CA SER A 138 3.70 11.29 0.97
C SER A 138 3.94 11.04 2.45
N VAL A 139 3.16 10.13 3.04
CA VAL A 139 3.28 9.76 4.44
C VAL A 139 3.49 8.26 4.55
N SER A 140 4.60 7.87 5.18
CA SER A 140 4.92 6.47 5.49
C SER A 140 4.79 6.26 6.99
N GLU A 141 3.97 5.30 7.40
CA GLU A 141 3.79 4.90 8.80
C GLU A 141 4.33 3.49 9.01
N SER A 142 5.12 3.31 10.07
CA SER A 142 5.59 2.00 10.54
C SER A 142 5.27 1.84 12.01
N MET A 143 4.58 0.75 12.35
CA MET A 143 4.12 0.47 13.71
C MET A 143 4.60 -0.90 14.18
N THR A 144 5.13 -0.95 15.40
CA THR A 144 5.29 -2.20 16.15
C THR A 144 4.12 -2.32 17.10
N ILE A 145 3.16 -3.19 16.76
CA ILE A 145 1.95 -3.44 17.55
C ILE A 145 2.18 -4.69 18.38
N ASP A 146 1.93 -4.58 19.68
CA ASP A 146 2.13 -5.65 20.66
C ASP A 146 0.80 -6.09 21.27
N ASN A 147 0.61 -7.40 21.35
CA ASN A 147 -0.38 -8.00 22.22
C ASN A 147 0.33 -8.50 23.49
N PRO A 148 0.34 -7.73 24.58
CA PRO A 148 1.02 -8.10 25.82
C PRO A 148 0.30 -9.19 26.61
N SER A 149 -0.91 -9.57 26.23
CA SER A 149 -1.67 -10.63 26.91
C SER A 149 -1.16 -12.01 26.52
N MET A 150 -1.50 -13.01 27.33
CA MET A 150 -1.24 -14.43 27.03
C MET A 150 -2.40 -15.06 26.23
N LYS A 151 -3.26 -14.26 25.58
CA LYS A 151 -4.42 -14.73 24.81
C LYS A 151 -4.39 -14.15 23.42
N THR A 152 -4.95 -14.87 22.46
CA THR A 152 -5.14 -14.36 21.09
C THR A 152 -6.33 -13.43 21.04
N TYR A 153 -6.11 -12.20 20.60
CA TYR A 153 -7.18 -11.26 20.37
C TYR A 153 -7.81 -11.52 18.99
N VAL A 154 -9.09 -11.88 18.99
CA VAL A 154 -9.86 -12.21 17.77
C VAL A 154 -10.88 -11.15 17.39
N GLY A 155 -10.97 -10.05 18.17
CA GLY A 155 -11.89 -8.96 17.88
C GLY A 155 -13.36 -9.30 18.12
N ARG A 156 -14.22 -8.34 17.81
CA ARG A 156 -15.66 -8.48 17.88
C ARG A 156 -16.28 -8.07 16.53
N PRO A 157 -17.25 -8.79 16.01
CA PRO A 157 -18.01 -8.34 14.86
C PRO A 157 -18.81 -7.09 15.21
N ALA A 158 -18.92 -6.17 14.25
CA ALA A 158 -19.70 -4.94 14.41
C ALA A 158 -21.20 -5.23 14.48
N LYS A 159 -21.65 -6.22 13.74
CA LYS A 159 -23.03 -6.77 13.73
C LYS A 159 -22.95 -8.28 13.71
N GLU A 160 -24.03 -8.94 14.13
CA GLU A 160 -24.16 -10.38 14.03
C GLU A 160 -24.05 -10.82 12.56
N GLY A 161 -23.13 -11.76 12.28
CA GLY A 161 -22.82 -12.24 10.93
C GLY A 161 -21.69 -11.50 10.21
N ASP A 162 -21.20 -10.37 10.70
CA ASP A 162 -20.03 -9.69 10.16
C ASP A 162 -18.71 -10.39 10.58
N GLU A 163 -17.66 -10.22 9.79
CA GLU A 163 -16.33 -10.63 10.24
C GLU A 163 -15.86 -9.76 11.43
N PRO A 164 -15.25 -10.38 12.46
CA PRO A 164 -14.72 -9.62 13.59
C PRO A 164 -13.56 -8.74 13.16
N ILE A 165 -13.56 -7.47 13.58
CA ILE A 165 -12.46 -6.54 13.34
C ILE A 165 -11.49 -6.61 14.53
N THR A 166 -10.24 -6.94 14.26
CA THR A 166 -9.17 -6.99 15.27
C THR A 166 -8.36 -5.70 15.34
N LEU A 167 -8.19 -5.03 14.20
CA LEU A 167 -7.50 -3.75 14.12
C LEU A 167 -8.20 -2.87 13.10
N ALA A 168 -8.45 -1.62 13.47
CA ALA A 168 -8.94 -0.58 12.57
C ALA A 168 -8.09 0.68 12.77
N LEU A 169 -7.45 1.14 11.70
CA LEU A 169 -6.58 2.31 11.70
C LEU A 169 -7.22 3.42 10.89
N SER A 170 -7.41 4.58 11.53
CA SER A 170 -7.88 5.78 10.87
C SER A 170 -6.78 6.32 9.96
N ILE A 171 -7.08 6.57 8.69
CA ILE A 171 -6.21 7.28 7.75
C ILE A 171 -6.85 8.65 7.51
N PRO A 172 -6.07 9.72 7.30
CA PRO A 172 -6.66 11.01 6.95
C PRO A 172 -7.65 10.88 5.79
N PRO A 173 -8.86 11.48 5.86
CA PRO A 173 -9.94 11.22 4.91
C PRO A 173 -9.60 11.62 3.47
N ASP A 174 -8.62 12.49 3.30
CA ASP A 174 -8.20 13.05 2.00
C ASP A 174 -7.14 12.22 1.27
N PHE A 175 -6.81 11.01 1.74
CA PHE A 175 -5.85 10.16 1.06
C PHE A 175 -6.38 9.64 -0.30
N GLU A 176 -5.47 9.45 -1.26
CA GLU A 176 -5.83 8.92 -2.59
C GLU A 176 -5.38 7.47 -2.80
N ARG A 177 -4.26 7.09 -2.20
CA ARG A 177 -3.67 5.77 -2.39
C ARG A 177 -3.03 5.29 -1.10
N THR A 178 -3.24 4.03 -0.79
CA THR A 178 -2.55 3.34 0.31
C THR A 178 -1.82 2.12 -0.25
N THR A 179 -0.56 1.96 0.13
CA THR A 179 0.28 0.81 -0.23
C THR A 179 0.84 0.20 1.06
N PHE A 180 0.74 -1.11 1.22
CA PHE A 180 1.33 -1.83 2.34
C PHE A 180 2.70 -2.36 1.94
N ASP A 181 3.73 -2.03 2.73
CA ASP A 181 5.13 -2.39 2.43
C ASP A 181 5.46 -3.82 2.84
N ASN A 182 4.77 -4.34 3.85
CA ASN A 182 4.87 -5.73 4.27
C ASN A 182 3.50 -6.39 4.19
N GLU A 183 3.41 -7.48 3.44
CA GLU A 183 2.22 -8.31 3.41
C GLU A 183 2.08 -9.02 4.75
N PHE A 184 1.15 -8.58 5.56
CA PHE A 184 0.69 -9.30 6.73
C PHE A 184 -0.04 -10.55 6.25
N PHE A 185 0.59 -11.71 6.36
CA PHE A 185 -0.03 -13.03 6.11
C PHE A 185 -1.25 -12.99 5.17
N GLY A 186 -1.01 -12.65 3.87
CA GLY A 186 -2.02 -12.86 2.84
C GLY A 186 -3.10 -11.79 2.70
N ARG A 187 -2.73 -10.49 2.61
CA ARG A 187 -3.60 -9.42 2.06
C ARG A 187 -4.97 -9.29 2.72
N ARG A 188 -5.05 -9.13 4.03
CA ARG A 188 -6.34 -9.02 4.72
C ARG A 188 -6.58 -7.66 5.34
N PHE A 189 -6.13 -6.61 4.68
CA PHE A 189 -6.56 -5.26 5.01
C PHE A 189 -7.61 -4.80 4.02
N ALA A 190 -8.72 -4.31 4.53
CA ALA A 190 -9.81 -3.72 3.76
C ALA A 190 -9.99 -2.26 4.16
N LEU A 191 -10.41 -1.42 3.21
CA LEU A 191 -10.89 -0.09 3.50
C LEU A 191 -12.37 -0.19 3.88
N ALA A 192 -12.69 0.05 5.14
CA ALA A 192 -14.05 0.05 5.64
C ALA A 192 -14.31 1.34 6.43
N GLY A 193 -15.30 2.13 6.00
CA GLY A 193 -15.70 3.37 6.71
C GLY A 193 -14.57 4.40 6.87
N GLY A 194 -13.66 4.53 5.90
CA GLY A 194 -12.51 5.46 5.98
C GLY A 194 -11.38 4.97 6.89
N LYS A 195 -11.41 3.71 7.28
CA LYS A 195 -10.35 3.06 8.08
C LYS A 195 -9.76 1.88 7.34
N VAL A 196 -8.48 1.66 7.55
CA VAL A 196 -7.81 0.40 7.20
C VAL A 196 -8.12 -0.60 8.29
N ALA A 197 -8.85 -1.65 7.96
CA ALA A 197 -9.29 -2.66 8.91
C ALA A 197 -8.77 -4.05 8.54
N THR A 198 -8.56 -4.90 9.55
CA THR A 198 -8.23 -6.32 9.37
C THR A 198 -8.97 -7.18 10.40
N SER A 199 -9.28 -8.41 9.99
CA SER A 199 -9.84 -9.47 10.84
C SER A 199 -8.78 -10.50 11.27
N ILE A 200 -7.50 -10.27 10.96
CA ILE A 200 -6.42 -11.21 11.31
C ILE A 200 -6.29 -11.32 12.84
N PRO A 201 -6.35 -12.54 13.41
CA PRO A 201 -6.12 -12.73 14.84
C PRO A 201 -4.75 -12.27 15.31
N TRP A 202 -4.71 -11.59 16.46
CA TRP A 202 -3.48 -11.11 17.08
C TRP A 202 -3.04 -12.05 18.19
N THR A 203 -2.14 -12.96 17.86
CA THR A 203 -1.47 -13.82 18.85
C THR A 203 -0.61 -12.97 19.79
N PRO A 204 -0.29 -13.46 21.01
CA PRO A 204 0.66 -12.80 21.90
C PRO A 204 1.97 -12.42 21.22
N GLY A 205 2.52 -11.28 21.62
CA GLY A 205 3.78 -10.74 21.10
C GLY A 205 3.62 -9.65 20.05
N GLN A 206 4.74 -9.27 19.46
CA GLN A 206 4.87 -8.10 18.58
C GLN A 206 4.73 -8.47 17.11
N LYS A 207 4.06 -7.61 16.36
CA LYS A 207 3.99 -7.65 14.90
C LYS A 207 4.25 -6.26 14.33
N GLN A 208 4.88 -6.22 13.16
CA GLN A 208 5.15 -4.97 12.45
C GLN A 208 4.12 -4.74 11.36
N LEU A 209 3.68 -3.51 11.22
CA LEU A 209 2.83 -3.04 10.14
C LEU A 209 3.44 -1.79 9.55
N ALA A 210 3.61 -1.75 8.24
CA ALA A 210 4.09 -0.57 7.54
C ALA A 210 3.23 -0.31 6.30
N PHE A 211 2.87 0.95 6.09
CA PHE A 211 2.11 1.39 4.94
C PHE A 211 2.42 2.84 4.57
N THR A 212 2.20 3.17 3.32
CA THR A 212 2.40 4.52 2.78
C THR A 212 1.12 5.00 2.12
N TYR A 213 0.78 6.27 2.31
CA TYR A 213 -0.34 6.90 1.63
C TYR A 213 0.01 8.29 1.10
N LEU A 214 -0.77 8.75 0.12
CA LEU A 214 -0.59 10.04 -0.52
C LEU A 214 -1.79 10.94 -0.23
N ILE A 215 -1.53 12.21 0.10
CA ILE A 215 -2.54 13.24 0.27
C ILE A 215 -2.26 14.35 -0.75
N PRO A 216 -3.18 14.66 -1.68
CA PRO A 216 -3.00 15.75 -2.63
C PRO A 216 -2.81 17.10 -1.94
N ASN A 217 -1.87 17.92 -2.43
CA ASN A 217 -1.54 19.22 -1.81
C ASN A 217 -2.74 20.17 -1.70
N GLY A 218 -3.67 20.12 -2.66
CA GLY A 218 -4.90 20.92 -2.63
C GLY A 218 -5.83 20.58 -1.45
N ARG A 219 -5.72 19.39 -0.88
CA ARG A 219 -6.50 18.90 0.25
C ARG A 219 -5.80 19.06 1.59
N SER A 220 -4.48 18.85 1.62
CA SER A 220 -3.70 18.94 2.87
C SER A 220 -3.63 20.35 3.46
N ARG A 221 -3.80 21.41 2.66
CA ARG A 221 -3.69 22.82 3.07
C ARG A 221 -2.46 23.13 3.95
N GLY A 222 -1.36 22.37 3.78
CA GLY A 222 -0.16 22.49 4.61
C GLY A 222 -0.31 21.98 6.05
N ARG A 223 -1.34 21.18 6.32
CA ARG A 223 -1.60 20.56 7.63
C ARG A 223 -1.84 19.07 7.46
N TRP A 224 -1.23 18.29 8.31
CA TRP A 224 -1.45 16.85 8.42
C TRP A 224 -1.88 16.50 9.84
N GLU A 225 -2.88 15.64 9.95
CA GLU A 225 -3.45 15.21 11.23
C GLU A 225 -3.57 13.68 11.26
N ARG A 226 -3.25 13.12 12.40
CA ARG A 226 -3.33 11.68 12.66
C ARG A 226 -3.86 11.43 14.07
N THR A 227 -5.02 10.83 14.16
CA THR A 227 -5.57 10.35 15.43
C THR A 227 -5.05 8.95 15.70
N LEU A 228 -4.47 8.72 16.87
CA LEU A 228 -3.99 7.41 17.29
C LEU A 228 -5.18 6.51 17.62
N ASP A 229 -5.23 5.32 17.02
CA ASP A 229 -6.34 4.37 17.25
C ASP A 229 -6.06 3.45 18.44
N LEU A 230 -4.80 3.32 18.84
CA LEU A 230 -4.31 2.49 19.95
C LEU A 230 -3.40 3.32 20.89
N PRO A 231 -3.33 2.95 22.16
CA PRO A 231 -2.32 3.53 23.07
C PRO A 231 -0.93 3.31 22.49
N SER A 232 -0.11 4.38 22.46
CA SER A 232 1.20 4.37 21.80
C SER A 232 2.29 4.81 22.76
N SER A 233 3.29 3.95 23.01
CA SER A 233 4.34 4.21 24.00
C SER A 233 5.45 5.11 23.45
N HIS A 234 5.75 5.02 22.17
CA HIS A 234 6.78 5.84 21.53
C HIS A 234 6.32 6.24 20.14
N VAL A 235 6.11 7.54 19.95
CA VAL A 235 5.72 8.10 18.67
C VAL A 235 6.79 9.04 18.17
N ARG A 236 7.25 8.83 16.94
CA ARG A 236 8.26 9.64 16.28
C ARG A 236 7.72 10.13 14.94
N VAL A 237 7.77 11.43 14.74
CA VAL A 237 7.40 12.08 13.48
C VAL A 237 8.65 12.71 12.87
N ARG A 238 9.02 12.29 11.68
CA ARG A 238 10.10 12.87 10.89
C ARG A 238 9.53 13.56 9.65
N VAL A 239 9.87 14.83 9.48
CA VAL A 239 9.48 15.60 8.30
C VAL A 239 10.72 15.89 7.49
N GLU A 240 10.77 15.35 6.28
CA GLU A 240 11.86 15.57 5.31
C GLU A 240 11.48 16.76 4.42
N THR A 241 12.08 17.95 4.65
CA THR A 241 11.74 19.19 3.95
C THR A 241 12.94 20.08 3.74
N ALA A 242 12.88 20.91 2.71
CA ALA A 242 13.91 21.94 2.46
C ALA A 242 13.80 23.16 3.41
N THR A 243 12.66 23.29 4.13
CA THR A 243 12.38 24.42 5.03
C THR A 243 12.00 23.94 6.43
N PRO A 244 12.94 23.29 7.17
CA PRO A 244 12.68 22.69 8.46
C PRO A 244 12.22 23.70 9.54
N GLU A 245 12.59 24.96 9.38
CA GLU A 245 12.21 26.06 10.28
C GLU A 245 10.73 26.42 10.21
N LYS A 246 10.04 26.04 9.11
CA LYS A 246 8.60 26.31 8.90
C LYS A 246 7.70 25.17 9.35
N VAL A 247 8.29 24.10 9.91
CA VAL A 247 7.54 22.94 10.37
C VAL A 247 7.30 23.03 11.87
N SER A 248 6.05 22.83 12.26
CA SER A 248 5.68 22.66 13.68
C SER A 248 4.86 21.38 13.87
N CYS A 249 4.92 20.81 15.06
CA CYS A 249 4.19 19.60 15.45
C CYS A 249 3.64 19.76 16.86
N SER A 250 2.56 19.05 17.16
CA SER A 250 2.02 18.96 18.53
C SER A 250 2.94 18.19 19.49
N LEU A 251 3.87 17.37 18.96
CA LEU A 251 4.88 16.68 19.75
C LEU A 251 6.12 17.57 19.96
N PRO A 252 6.90 17.35 21.05
CA PRO A 252 8.15 18.04 21.29
C PRO A 252 9.16 17.83 20.17
N LYS A 253 9.86 18.89 19.77
CA LYS A 253 10.96 18.83 18.82
C LYS A 253 12.19 18.25 19.53
N THR A 254 12.80 17.23 18.95
CA THR A 254 13.96 16.56 19.55
C THR A 254 15.26 17.09 18.94
N SER A 255 15.64 16.82 17.79
CA SER A 255 16.83 17.38 17.14
C SER A 255 16.75 17.22 15.63
N SER A 256 17.52 18.00 14.91
CA SER A 256 17.68 17.82 13.46
C SER A 256 18.93 16.99 13.22
N ALA A 257 18.78 15.77 12.70
CA ALA A 257 19.91 14.89 12.41
C ALA A 257 20.70 15.35 11.17
N SER A 258 20.04 16.02 10.25
CA SER A 258 20.64 16.67 9.07
C SER A 258 19.84 17.92 8.76
N GLY A 259 20.45 18.93 8.15
CA GLY A 259 19.82 20.23 7.88
C GLY A 259 18.53 20.19 7.01
N ARG A 260 18.03 19.00 6.68
CA ARG A 260 16.81 18.78 5.86
C ARG A 260 15.71 18.01 6.60
N ASP A 261 15.95 17.53 7.81
CA ASP A 261 14.99 16.75 8.58
C ASP A 261 14.64 17.43 9.87
N VAL A 262 13.38 17.42 10.24
CA VAL A 262 12.91 17.79 11.57
C VAL A 262 12.29 16.58 12.23
N ILE A 263 12.67 16.31 13.48
CA ILE A 263 12.20 15.17 14.26
C ILE A 263 11.45 15.67 15.48
N PHE A 264 10.28 15.09 15.71
CA PHE A 264 9.44 15.29 16.86
C PHE A 264 9.17 13.94 17.50
N GLU A 265 9.22 13.85 18.81
CA GLU A 265 9.03 12.60 19.55
C GLU A 265 8.16 12.81 20.78
N SER A 266 7.35 11.80 21.12
CA SER A 266 6.71 11.76 22.43
C SER A 266 7.80 11.63 23.52
N ALA A 267 7.76 12.48 24.54
CA ALA A 267 8.80 12.59 25.58
C ALA A 267 8.80 11.43 26.58
N GLY A 268 8.60 10.17 26.11
CA GLY A 268 8.51 8.99 26.97
C GLY A 268 7.13 8.78 27.60
N GLU A 269 6.19 9.65 27.33
CA GLU A 269 4.79 9.53 27.75
C GLU A 269 4.01 8.60 26.82
N VAL A 270 3.17 7.74 27.40
CA VAL A 270 2.22 6.91 26.63
C VAL A 270 1.06 7.78 26.17
N LEU A 271 0.94 7.98 24.88
CA LEU A 271 -0.17 8.70 24.27
C LEU A 271 -1.41 7.79 24.21
N PRO A 272 -2.57 8.24 24.74
CA PRO A 272 -3.77 7.42 24.74
C PRO A 272 -4.35 7.26 23.33
N ALA A 273 -5.19 6.24 23.13
CA ALA A 273 -6.04 6.16 21.96
C ALA A 273 -6.94 7.41 21.88
N GLY A 274 -7.18 7.93 20.66
CA GLY A 274 -7.89 9.18 20.44
C GLY A 274 -6.99 10.43 20.47
N HIS A 275 -5.74 10.34 20.90
CA HIS A 275 -4.81 11.48 20.83
C HIS A 275 -4.54 11.86 19.38
N THR A 276 -4.63 13.15 19.05
CA THR A 276 -4.41 13.64 17.68
C THR A 276 -3.04 14.34 17.58
N ILE A 277 -2.22 13.83 16.67
CA ILE A 277 -0.96 14.44 16.27
C ILE A 277 -1.24 15.38 15.10
N CYS A 278 -0.79 16.62 15.23
CA CYS A 278 -0.94 17.64 14.18
C CYS A 278 0.43 18.12 13.75
N VAL A 279 0.69 18.10 12.44
CA VAL A 279 1.89 18.66 11.81
C VAL A 279 1.47 19.77 10.88
N THR A 280 2.01 20.97 11.09
CA THR A 280 1.82 22.09 10.18
C THR A 280 3.09 22.26 9.34
N LEU A 281 2.91 22.17 8.05
CA LEU A 281 3.94 22.41 7.05
C LEU A 281 3.79 23.86 6.60
N GLY A 282 4.81 24.69 6.78
CA GLY A 282 4.78 26.04 6.24
C GLY A 282 4.50 25.98 4.73
N ALA A 283 3.75 26.94 4.21
CA ALA A 283 3.45 27.00 2.79
C ALA A 283 4.75 26.87 2.01
N GLY A 284 4.97 25.70 1.41
CA GLY A 284 6.07 25.47 0.49
C GLY A 284 5.95 26.54 -0.59
N SER A 285 7.04 27.22 -0.94
CA SER A 285 7.07 28.05 -2.13
C SER A 285 6.59 27.19 -3.29
N VAL A 286 5.44 27.52 -3.85
CA VAL A 286 4.94 26.84 -5.05
C VAL A 286 6.08 26.92 -6.05
N PRO A 287 6.58 25.78 -6.58
CA PRO A 287 7.76 25.80 -7.42
C PRO A 287 7.51 26.77 -8.57
N LEU A 288 8.39 27.78 -8.71
CA LEU A 288 8.32 28.78 -9.78
C LEU A 288 8.09 28.16 -11.17
N ALA A 289 8.50 26.91 -11.35
CA ALA A 289 8.26 26.13 -12.54
C ALA A 289 6.77 25.95 -12.91
N VAL A 290 5.85 25.87 -11.93
CA VAL A 290 4.40 25.78 -12.20
C VAL A 290 3.89 27.11 -12.75
N TYR A 291 4.32 28.23 -12.17
CA TYR A 291 3.97 29.56 -12.68
C TYR A 291 4.65 29.85 -14.02
N ALA A 292 5.89 29.42 -14.23
CA ALA A 292 6.60 29.58 -15.51
C ALA A 292 5.85 28.91 -16.66
N ARG A 293 5.27 27.74 -16.44
CA ARG A 293 4.45 27.04 -17.45
C ARG A 293 3.19 27.84 -17.82
N TRP A 294 2.45 28.34 -16.82
CA TRP A 294 1.25 29.14 -17.06
C TRP A 294 1.56 30.51 -17.67
N LEU A 295 2.67 31.12 -17.25
CA LEU A 295 3.14 32.37 -17.79
C LEU A 295 3.59 32.20 -19.26
N ALA A 296 4.26 31.11 -19.62
CA ALA A 296 4.61 30.78 -20.98
C ALA A 296 3.36 30.59 -21.87
N ILE A 297 2.33 29.90 -21.36
CA ILE A 297 1.05 29.71 -22.06
C ILE A 297 0.34 31.07 -22.26
N ALA A 298 0.33 31.93 -21.25
CA ALA A 298 -0.28 33.26 -21.33
C ALA A 298 0.45 34.16 -22.35
N VAL A 299 1.77 34.15 -22.33
CA VAL A 299 2.58 34.89 -23.32
C VAL A 299 2.32 34.38 -24.73
N LEU A 300 2.27 33.07 -24.93
CA LEU A 300 1.98 32.48 -26.24
C LEU A 300 0.57 32.89 -26.73
N ALA A 301 -0.42 32.87 -25.86
CA ALA A 301 -1.78 33.30 -26.19
C ALA A 301 -1.83 34.79 -26.59
N VAL A 302 -1.13 35.66 -25.87
CA VAL A 302 -1.01 37.10 -26.22
C VAL A 302 -0.32 37.32 -27.56
N LEU A 303 0.74 36.57 -27.85
CA LEU A 303 1.43 36.65 -29.15
C LEU A 303 0.52 36.15 -30.28
N MET A 304 -0.19 35.06 -30.09
CA MET A 304 -1.13 34.50 -31.08
C MET A 304 -2.29 35.47 -31.36
N THR A 305 -2.89 36.05 -30.33
CA THR A 305 -3.95 37.04 -30.48
C THR A 305 -3.44 38.33 -31.12
N GLY A 306 -2.26 38.82 -30.72
CA GLY A 306 -1.61 40.01 -31.31
C GLY A 306 -1.31 39.84 -32.78
N THR A 307 -0.71 38.73 -33.19
CA THR A 307 -0.42 38.41 -34.60
C THR A 307 -1.69 38.27 -35.43
N SER A 308 -2.73 37.61 -34.88
CA SER A 308 -4.02 37.45 -35.55
C SER A 308 -4.71 38.81 -35.79
N LEU A 309 -4.72 39.69 -34.81
CA LEU A 309 -5.27 41.04 -34.91
C LEU A 309 -4.45 41.92 -35.90
N TRP A 310 -3.12 41.79 -35.90
CA TRP A 310 -2.25 42.49 -36.85
C TRP A 310 -2.51 42.07 -38.32
N VAL A 311 -2.62 40.76 -38.56
CA VAL A 311 -2.95 40.24 -39.89
C VAL A 311 -4.36 40.68 -40.33
N LEU A 312 -5.36 40.65 -39.41
CA LEU A 312 -6.71 41.11 -39.69
C LEU A 312 -6.74 42.59 -40.07
N ARG A 313 -6.05 43.43 -39.28
CA ARG A 313 -5.91 44.90 -39.57
C ARG A 313 -5.21 45.17 -40.89
N ARG A 314 -4.18 44.36 -41.23
CA ARG A 314 -3.47 44.48 -42.50
C ARG A 314 -4.37 44.11 -43.70
N ARG A 315 -5.20 43.05 -43.56
CA ARG A 315 -6.16 42.67 -44.58
C ARG A 315 -7.29 43.69 -44.76
N LEU A 316 -7.76 44.29 -43.68
CA LEU A 316 -8.78 45.35 -43.73
C LEU A 316 -8.25 46.64 -44.36
N ARG A 317 -6.99 47.02 -44.12
CA ARG A 317 -6.34 48.17 -44.78
C ARG A 317 -6.12 47.92 -46.29
N ALA A 318 -5.73 46.69 -46.68
CA ALA A 318 -5.59 46.32 -48.07
C ALA A 318 -6.91 46.38 -48.84
N LYS A 319 -8.04 45.95 -48.21
CA LYS A 319 -9.39 46.06 -48.79
C LYS A 319 -9.86 47.51 -48.91
N ARG A 320 -9.54 48.44 -47.97
CA ARG A 320 -9.87 49.86 -48.09
C ARG A 320 -9.06 50.58 -49.20
N GLY A 321 -7.82 50.20 -49.42
CA GLY A 321 -7.04 50.72 -50.53
C GLY A 321 -7.54 50.31 -51.92
N ALA A 322 -8.07 49.07 -52.02
CA ALA A 322 -8.66 48.56 -53.26
C ALA A 322 -10.03 49.18 -53.59
N PHE A 323 -10.77 49.67 -52.57
CA PHE A 323 -12.10 50.30 -52.76
C PHE A 323 -11.95 51.76 -53.25
N ASN A 324 -10.92 52.51 -52.78
CA ASN A 324 -10.63 53.88 -53.27
C ASN A 324 -10.04 53.93 -54.65
N GLY A 325 -9.43 52.83 -55.14
CA GLY A 325 -8.91 52.77 -56.52
C GLY A 325 -9.98 52.54 -57.61
N LYS A 326 -11.13 51.95 -57.19
CA LYS A 326 -12.25 51.69 -58.12
C LYS A 326 -13.22 52.86 -58.28
N THR A 327 -13.26 53.83 -57.39
CA THR A 327 -14.14 55.04 -57.47
C THR A 327 -13.58 56.12 -58.39
N SER A 328 -12.30 56.12 -58.72
CA SER A 328 -11.71 57.10 -59.64
C SER A 328 -11.79 56.73 -61.11
N GLU A 329 -12.09 55.49 -61.46
CA GLU A 329 -12.27 55.03 -62.86
C GLU A 329 -13.73 55.12 -63.36
N VAL A 330 -14.73 55.20 -62.47
CA VAL A 330 -16.15 55.27 -62.85
C VAL A 330 -16.63 56.69 -63.19
N LEU A 331 -15.82 57.73 -62.90
CA LEU A 331 -16.14 59.16 -63.19
C LEU A 331 -15.67 59.68 -64.56
N LYS A 332 -15.09 58.83 -65.42
CA LYS A 332 -14.61 59.22 -66.73
C LYS A 332 -15.41 58.71 -67.97
N THR A 333 -16.53 57.98 -67.75
CA THR A 333 -17.27 57.38 -68.83
C THR A 333 -18.78 57.59 -68.75
N SER A 334 -19.28 58.78 -68.30
CA SER A 334 -20.70 59.07 -68.41
C SER A 334 -20.99 60.46 -68.91
N GLU A 335 -20.46 60.73 -70.07
CA GLU A 335 -21.00 61.74 -70.95
C GLU A 335 -21.21 61.09 -72.31
N VAL A 336 -22.43 60.83 -72.66
CA VAL A 336 -23.06 60.55 -73.93
C VAL A 336 -24.10 59.39 -73.77
N SER A 337 -25.30 59.72 -73.68
CA SER A 337 -26.49 59.38 -74.41
C SER A 337 -27.77 59.42 -73.53
N ARG A 338 -28.39 60.59 -73.68
CA ARG A 338 -29.87 60.72 -73.55
C ARG A 338 -30.51 59.91 -74.62
N THR A 339 -31.47 59.07 -74.37
CA THR A 339 -32.85 59.14 -74.95
C THR A 339 -33.60 57.80 -74.65
N ALA A 340 -34.79 58.07 -74.20
CA ALA A 340 -35.99 57.33 -74.49
C ALA A 340 -36.45 56.13 -73.65
N ARG A 341 -37.63 56.41 -73.08
CA ARG A 341 -38.84 55.64 -72.90
C ARG A 341 -39.09 54.72 -71.73
N ALA A 342 -40.00 55.24 -70.92
CA ALA A 342 -40.91 54.44 -70.04
C ALA A 342 -41.95 53.65 -70.94
N PRO A 343 -42.93 52.91 -70.39
CA PRO A 343 -43.27 52.45 -69.04
C PRO A 343 -43.78 51.00 -69.00
N GLY A 344 -44.14 50.48 -67.84
CA GLY A 344 -45.03 49.29 -67.77
C GLY A 344 -44.78 48.43 -66.54
N ARG A 345 -45.46 48.71 -65.45
CA ARG A 345 -46.70 48.09 -64.92
C ARG A 345 -46.57 46.62 -64.44
N ARG A 346 -46.94 46.52 -63.16
CA ARG A 346 -47.76 45.49 -62.50
C ARG A 346 -47.03 44.30 -61.85
N ARG A 347 -47.17 44.32 -60.58
CA ARG A 347 -48.15 43.67 -59.69
C ARG A 347 -47.81 42.22 -59.27
N ARG A 348 -47.91 42.08 -57.99
CA ARG A 348 -48.52 41.04 -57.12
C ARG A 348 -47.61 39.90 -56.68
N ARG A 349 -47.51 39.89 -55.39
CA ARG A 349 -48.15 39.10 -54.30
C ARG A 349 -47.52 37.72 -54.10
N ALA A 350 -47.09 37.59 -52.89
CA ALA A 350 -47.53 36.63 -51.89
C ALA A 350 -47.00 35.21 -52.06
N ALA A 351 -46.37 34.70 -51.19
CA ALA A 351 -46.68 34.04 -49.92
C ALA A 351 -45.42 33.82 -49.14
#